data_204d856873ecdb4ebee6ed1acfbc5d75
#
_entry.id   204d856873ecdb4ebee6ed1acfbc5d75
#
_cell.length_a   1.000
_cell.length_b   1.000
_cell.length_c   1.000
_cell.angle_alpha   90.00
_cell.angle_beta   90.00
_cell.angle_gamma   90.00
#
_symmetry.space_group_name_H-M   'P 1'
#
loop_
_entity.id
_entity.type
_entity.pdbx_description
1 polymer ?
#
loop_
_entity_poly.entity_id
_entity_poly.type
_entity_poly.pdbx_seq_one_letter_code
_entity_poly.pdbx_strand_id
1 'polypeptide(L)'
;MNSPLSNLHAFITQLTPWTLTLKDLQKNDFDKWKSFLEEESGQVKFEMIVILLGAVSLTEKQTWLSALQEQLVMFSNQFNKYLFRERRSWESHASARQIRSHYLYSLSCMEDLLDFITADFGRYQDRQSRISDFRLRSVIPELRQQVGKLKNELETAGISPGLTGMIAAGLGNLLKKDLSVYGISYVTEFCSRCGKLTRPDDVQMDELMVSMDFNQPDFYLQKIAETDGRLYDINGLHEQVEFVLMQKEKMLRKQMLSGYRLHPRLPSLWNDLHQYFVEKEQALEAMLALRRAALKDQQSSQESFRVLSLLTVPQLALFFRIQLEKGILIKEHIHDVFNFVAMHFYTEKTLFISSGSLQRKSTDVDFPTALKLWDTLSGMMEWLDEHFSVRNYQRSV
;
A
#
# COMPACT_ATOMS: atom_id res chain seq x y z
N MET A 1 -6.37 39.85 -18.58
CA MET A 1 -7.85 39.73 -18.41
C MET A 1 -8.18 40.20 -17.01
N ASN A 2 -9.07 41.20 -16.88
CA ASN A 2 -9.57 41.57 -15.55
C ASN A 2 -10.31 40.36 -14.96
N SER A 3 -10.14 40.10 -13.66
CA SER A 3 -10.86 39.01 -13.01
C SER A 3 -12.38 39.27 -13.11
N PRO A 4 -13.20 38.29 -13.55
CA PRO A 4 -14.65 38.44 -13.61
C PRO A 4 -15.27 38.77 -12.25
N LEU A 5 -14.51 38.61 -11.18
CA LEU A 5 -14.93 38.90 -9.80
C LEU A 5 -14.41 40.24 -9.25
N SER A 6 -13.81 41.09 -10.07
CA SER A 6 -13.23 42.36 -9.59
C SER A 6 -14.29 43.29 -8.97
N ASN A 7 -15.47 43.37 -9.57
CA ASN A 7 -16.60 44.18 -9.05
C ASN A 7 -17.12 43.58 -7.75
N LEU A 8 -17.29 42.27 -7.68
CA LEU A 8 -17.69 41.56 -6.45
C LEU A 8 -16.68 41.79 -5.33
N HIS A 9 -15.38 41.69 -5.62
CA HIS A 9 -14.34 41.97 -4.63
C HIS A 9 -14.42 43.39 -4.08
N ALA A 10 -14.53 44.39 -4.96
CA ALA A 10 -14.67 45.80 -4.57
C ALA A 10 -15.94 46.01 -3.70
N PHE A 11 -17.04 45.37 -4.08
CA PHE A 11 -18.31 45.45 -3.36
C PHE A 11 -18.21 44.81 -1.97
N ILE A 12 -17.62 43.58 -1.86
CA ILE A 12 -17.47 42.88 -0.59
C ILE A 12 -16.61 43.67 0.41
N THR A 13 -15.57 44.35 -0.07
CA THR A 13 -14.72 45.20 0.78
C THR A 13 -15.47 46.41 1.36
N GLN A 14 -16.50 46.89 0.69
CA GLN A 14 -17.36 47.96 1.20
C GLN A 14 -18.40 47.48 2.21
N LEU A 15 -18.67 46.17 2.25
CA LEU A 15 -19.69 45.58 3.13
C LEU A 15 -19.10 45.08 4.45
N THR A 16 -17.92 45.51 4.85
CA THR A 16 -17.35 45.10 6.14
C THR A 16 -18.29 45.56 7.27
N PRO A 17 -18.44 44.80 8.37
CA PRO A 17 -19.28 45.23 9.50
C PRO A 17 -18.97 46.60 10.02
N TRP A 18 -17.68 46.97 10.05
CA TRP A 18 -17.23 48.27 10.45
C TRP A 18 -17.73 49.39 9.54
N THR A 19 -17.62 49.24 8.22
CA THR A 19 -18.09 50.27 7.26
C THR A 19 -19.60 50.41 7.25
N LEU A 20 -20.34 49.33 7.48
CA LEU A 20 -21.80 49.36 7.55
C LEU A 20 -22.32 50.05 8.82
N THR A 21 -21.67 49.86 9.95
CA THR A 21 -22.08 50.49 11.22
C THR A 21 -21.83 52.01 11.27
N LEU A 22 -20.97 52.53 10.40
CA LEU A 22 -20.69 53.94 10.25
C LEU A 22 -21.69 54.65 9.32
N LYS A 23 -22.54 53.92 8.58
CA LYS A 23 -23.50 54.43 7.61
C LYS A 23 -24.90 54.39 8.15
N ASP A 24 -25.67 55.44 7.88
CA ASP A 24 -27.11 55.43 8.09
C ASP A 24 -27.77 54.68 6.92
N LEU A 25 -27.97 53.38 7.10
CA LEU A 25 -28.43 52.46 6.04
C LEU A 25 -29.93 52.64 5.81
N GLN A 26 -30.32 53.07 4.60
CA GLN A 26 -31.68 53.20 4.16
C GLN A 26 -32.16 51.95 3.38
N LYS A 27 -33.49 51.82 3.23
CA LYS A 27 -34.08 50.71 2.44
C LYS A 27 -33.51 50.65 1.02
N ASN A 28 -33.32 51.79 0.37
CA ASN A 28 -32.76 51.87 -0.99
C ASN A 28 -31.33 51.31 -1.09
N ASP A 29 -30.51 51.36 -0.03
CA ASP A 29 -29.15 50.80 -0.03
C ASP A 29 -29.20 49.28 -0.02
N PHE A 30 -30.17 48.70 0.69
CA PHE A 30 -30.37 47.25 0.69
C PHE A 30 -30.95 46.74 -0.63
N ASP A 31 -31.85 47.49 -1.28
CA ASP A 31 -32.38 47.15 -2.60
C ASP A 31 -31.27 47.19 -3.66
N LYS A 32 -30.40 48.22 -3.63
CA LYS A 32 -29.21 48.31 -4.49
C LYS A 32 -28.23 47.14 -4.24
N TRP A 33 -28.01 46.76 -2.98
CA TRP A 33 -27.16 45.63 -2.63
C TRP A 33 -27.65 44.34 -3.30
N LYS A 34 -28.95 44.06 -3.20
CA LYS A 34 -29.56 42.87 -3.77
C LYS A 34 -29.49 42.88 -5.31
N SER A 35 -29.88 43.96 -5.95
CA SER A 35 -29.85 44.10 -7.41
C SER A 35 -28.45 43.98 -7.98
N PHE A 36 -27.44 44.53 -7.32
CA PHE A 36 -26.03 44.39 -7.71
C PHE A 36 -25.59 42.92 -7.69
N LEU A 37 -25.92 42.17 -6.62
CA LEU A 37 -25.54 40.75 -6.52
C LEU A 37 -26.23 39.87 -7.57
N GLU A 38 -27.52 40.17 -7.88
CA GLU A 38 -28.26 39.46 -8.94
C GLU A 38 -27.62 39.71 -10.31
N GLU A 39 -27.28 40.95 -10.63
CA GLU A 39 -26.62 41.31 -11.88
C GLU A 39 -25.23 40.71 -12.02
N GLU A 40 -24.36 40.88 -11.01
CA GLU A 40 -23.00 40.36 -11.03
C GLU A 40 -22.97 38.82 -11.03
N SER A 41 -23.83 38.16 -10.27
CA SER A 41 -23.92 36.70 -10.30
C SER A 41 -24.37 36.18 -11.67
N GLY A 42 -25.30 36.87 -12.34
CA GLY A 42 -25.72 36.58 -13.70
C GLY A 42 -24.56 36.75 -14.69
N GLN A 43 -23.81 37.86 -14.57
CA GLN A 43 -22.65 38.16 -15.40
C GLN A 43 -21.56 37.07 -15.23
N VAL A 44 -21.24 36.71 -14.00
CA VAL A 44 -20.23 35.64 -13.72
C VAL A 44 -20.65 34.29 -14.32
N LYS A 45 -21.93 33.89 -14.20
CA LYS A 45 -22.44 32.67 -14.84
C LYS A 45 -22.31 32.73 -16.35
N PHE A 46 -22.64 33.86 -16.96
CA PHE A 46 -22.51 34.04 -18.41
C PHE A 46 -21.06 33.95 -18.86
N GLU A 47 -20.13 34.59 -18.17
CA GLU A 47 -18.70 34.49 -18.48
C GLU A 47 -18.17 33.08 -18.34
N MET A 48 -18.60 32.33 -17.30
CA MET A 48 -18.26 30.91 -17.17
C MET A 48 -18.70 30.10 -18.39
N ILE A 49 -19.93 30.29 -18.85
CA ILE A 49 -20.46 29.61 -20.04
C ILE A 49 -19.63 29.94 -21.25
N VAL A 50 -19.37 31.22 -21.52
CA VAL A 50 -18.61 31.69 -22.69
C VAL A 50 -17.19 31.11 -22.71
N ILE A 51 -16.46 31.13 -21.59
CA ILE A 51 -15.08 30.66 -21.50
C ILE A 51 -15.04 29.12 -21.56
N LEU A 52 -15.87 28.44 -20.78
CA LEU A 52 -15.80 26.99 -20.65
C LEU A 52 -16.36 26.25 -21.88
N LEU A 53 -17.32 26.84 -22.60
CA LEU A 53 -17.82 26.30 -23.87
C LEU A 53 -17.06 26.83 -25.09
N GLY A 54 -16.26 27.89 -24.93
CA GLY A 54 -15.44 28.46 -26.00
C GLY A 54 -14.27 27.58 -26.46
N ALA A 55 -13.57 28.00 -27.52
CA ALA A 55 -12.46 27.30 -28.14
C ALA A 55 -11.12 27.51 -27.39
N VAL A 56 -11.14 27.48 -26.05
CA VAL A 56 -9.98 27.62 -25.17
C VAL A 56 -9.44 26.21 -24.83
N SER A 57 -8.12 26.08 -24.62
CA SER A 57 -7.51 24.80 -24.26
C SER A 57 -8.04 24.24 -22.93
N LEU A 58 -8.01 22.91 -22.76
CA LEU A 58 -8.48 22.27 -21.52
C LEU A 58 -7.73 22.79 -20.28
N THR A 59 -6.43 22.94 -20.39
CA THR A 59 -5.57 23.41 -19.29
C THR A 59 -5.90 24.85 -18.88
N GLU A 60 -6.12 25.73 -19.85
CA GLU A 60 -6.51 27.11 -19.58
C GLU A 60 -7.89 27.18 -18.92
N LYS A 61 -8.86 26.37 -19.38
CA LYS A 61 -10.18 26.26 -18.74
C LYS A 61 -10.07 25.83 -17.29
N GLN A 62 -9.27 24.80 -17.00
CA GLN A 62 -9.06 24.30 -15.65
C GLN A 62 -8.39 25.35 -14.76
N THR A 63 -7.32 25.98 -15.23
CA THR A 63 -6.59 27.01 -14.49
C THR A 63 -7.51 28.22 -14.18
N TRP A 64 -8.27 28.67 -15.15
CA TRP A 64 -9.19 29.79 -15.00
C TRP A 64 -10.30 29.46 -14.00
N LEU A 65 -10.92 28.27 -14.13
CA LEU A 65 -12.00 27.82 -13.24
C LEU A 65 -11.52 27.59 -11.80
N SER A 66 -10.30 27.06 -11.63
CA SER A 66 -9.67 26.89 -10.31
C SER A 66 -9.48 28.24 -9.61
N ALA A 67 -8.92 29.22 -10.31
CA ALA A 67 -8.74 30.58 -9.77
C ALA A 67 -10.08 31.23 -9.41
N LEU A 68 -11.11 31.07 -10.25
CA LEU A 68 -12.45 31.56 -9.99
C LEU A 68 -13.07 30.89 -8.75
N GLN A 69 -12.96 29.55 -8.65
CA GLN A 69 -13.48 28.78 -7.52
C GLN A 69 -12.80 29.19 -6.21
N GLU A 70 -11.47 29.36 -6.19
CA GLU A 70 -10.75 29.84 -5.00
C GLU A 70 -11.23 31.21 -4.54
N GLN A 71 -11.45 32.14 -5.47
CA GLN A 71 -11.97 33.47 -5.14
C GLN A 71 -13.40 33.41 -4.60
N LEU A 72 -14.28 32.60 -5.18
CA LEU A 72 -15.66 32.43 -4.68
C LEU A 72 -15.70 31.83 -3.29
N VAL A 73 -14.84 30.81 -3.02
CA VAL A 73 -14.68 30.23 -1.67
C VAL A 73 -14.19 31.29 -0.68
N MET A 74 -13.23 32.14 -1.08
CA MET A 74 -12.73 33.22 -0.25
C MET A 74 -13.87 34.21 0.08
N PHE A 75 -14.70 34.59 -0.88
CA PHE A 75 -15.83 35.48 -0.68
C PHE A 75 -16.91 34.86 0.22
N SER A 76 -17.26 33.61 -0.01
CA SER A 76 -18.16 32.86 0.87
C SER A 76 -17.64 32.84 2.31
N ASN A 77 -16.37 32.54 2.51
CA ASN A 77 -15.73 32.52 3.82
C ASN A 77 -15.73 33.91 4.48
N GLN A 78 -15.58 34.97 3.69
CA GLN A 78 -15.64 36.34 4.19
C GLN A 78 -17.05 36.71 4.69
N PHE A 79 -18.10 36.40 3.93
CA PHE A 79 -19.48 36.59 4.40
C PHE A 79 -19.82 35.72 5.61
N ASN A 80 -19.34 34.46 5.61
CA ASN A 80 -19.49 33.57 6.75
C ASN A 80 -18.80 34.14 8.02
N LYS A 81 -17.64 34.79 7.87
CA LYS A 81 -16.95 35.50 8.95
C LYS A 81 -17.77 36.70 9.46
N TYR A 82 -18.31 37.52 8.56
CA TYR A 82 -19.15 38.65 8.91
C TYR A 82 -20.41 38.22 9.67
N LEU A 83 -21.08 37.17 9.23
CA LEU A 83 -22.28 36.62 9.83
C LEU A 83 -22.08 36.06 11.23
N PHE A 84 -21.01 35.33 11.44
CA PHE A 84 -20.88 34.50 12.64
C PHE A 84 -19.77 34.97 13.59
N ARG A 85 -18.58 35.33 13.07
CA ARG A 85 -17.46 35.74 13.92
C ARG A 85 -17.50 37.20 14.30
N GLU A 86 -17.92 38.07 13.38
CA GLU A 86 -17.97 39.50 13.56
C GLU A 86 -19.40 39.98 13.87
N ARG A 87 -20.31 39.10 14.22
CA ARG A 87 -21.72 39.40 14.54
C ARG A 87 -21.86 40.51 15.56
N ARG A 88 -21.04 40.55 16.59
CA ARG A 88 -21.05 41.55 17.65
C ARG A 88 -20.84 42.99 17.12
N SER A 89 -20.17 43.16 15.99
CA SER A 89 -19.87 44.47 15.41
C SER A 89 -21.09 45.16 14.81
N TRP A 90 -22.11 44.40 14.40
CA TRP A 90 -23.29 44.95 13.74
C TRP A 90 -24.63 44.57 14.42
N GLU A 91 -24.62 43.67 15.37
CA GLU A 91 -25.86 43.16 16.03
C GLU A 91 -26.64 44.23 16.79
N SER A 92 -25.96 45.24 17.30
CA SER A 92 -26.58 46.38 18.00
C SER A 92 -27.06 47.52 17.08
N HIS A 93 -26.82 47.39 15.76
CA HIS A 93 -27.23 48.43 14.80
C HIS A 93 -28.74 48.43 14.58
N ALA A 94 -29.35 49.59 14.35
CA ALA A 94 -30.79 49.74 14.12
C ALA A 94 -31.30 48.83 12.96
N SER A 95 -30.48 48.66 11.90
CA SER A 95 -30.78 47.82 10.72
C SER A 95 -30.21 46.39 10.84
N ALA A 96 -29.94 45.87 12.04
CA ALA A 96 -29.28 44.56 12.22
C ALA A 96 -29.99 43.38 11.51
N ARG A 97 -31.32 43.39 11.47
CA ARG A 97 -32.11 42.35 10.76
C ARG A 97 -31.87 42.39 9.25
N GLN A 98 -31.88 43.59 8.66
CA GLN A 98 -31.63 43.79 7.22
C GLN A 98 -30.19 43.41 6.87
N ILE A 99 -29.20 43.85 7.67
CA ILE A 99 -27.78 43.49 7.49
C ILE A 99 -27.63 41.97 7.49
N ARG A 100 -28.19 41.28 8.48
CA ARG A 100 -28.16 39.82 8.53
C ARG A 100 -28.78 39.17 7.30
N SER A 101 -29.96 39.63 6.90
CA SER A 101 -30.66 39.07 5.73
C SER A 101 -29.84 39.23 4.45
N HIS A 102 -29.19 40.36 4.26
CA HIS A 102 -28.38 40.63 3.08
C HIS A 102 -27.03 39.92 3.09
N TYR A 103 -26.39 39.76 4.26
CA TYR A 103 -25.22 38.88 4.38
C TYR A 103 -25.55 37.41 4.08
N LEU A 104 -26.70 36.90 4.54
CA LEU A 104 -27.18 35.56 4.20
C LEU A 104 -27.45 35.44 2.70
N TYR A 105 -28.10 36.45 2.10
CA TYR A 105 -28.34 36.47 0.67
C TYR A 105 -27.03 36.51 -0.15
N SER A 106 -26.09 37.37 0.27
CA SER A 106 -24.76 37.40 -0.37
C SER A 106 -24.04 36.08 -0.29
N LEU A 107 -24.08 35.41 0.86
CA LEU A 107 -23.52 34.09 1.07
C LEU A 107 -24.21 33.06 0.17
N SER A 108 -25.53 33.07 0.09
CA SER A 108 -26.31 32.22 -0.81
C SER A 108 -25.89 32.40 -2.27
N CYS A 109 -25.73 33.65 -2.75
CA CYS A 109 -25.26 33.91 -4.11
C CYS A 109 -23.89 33.32 -4.40
N MET A 110 -22.94 33.35 -3.44
CA MET A 110 -21.62 32.74 -3.60
C MET A 110 -21.69 31.21 -3.65
N GLU A 111 -22.50 30.61 -2.77
CA GLU A 111 -22.71 29.16 -2.77
C GLU A 111 -23.45 28.70 -4.04
N ASP A 112 -24.42 29.45 -4.55
CA ASP A 112 -25.11 29.16 -5.81
C ASP A 112 -24.16 29.18 -7.03
N LEU A 113 -23.16 30.07 -7.03
CA LEU A 113 -22.12 30.10 -8.05
C LEU A 113 -21.19 28.88 -7.95
N LEU A 114 -20.86 28.48 -6.73
CA LEU A 114 -20.04 27.26 -6.50
C LEU A 114 -20.81 25.99 -6.88
N ASP A 115 -22.12 25.94 -6.62
CA ASP A 115 -22.99 24.85 -7.04
C ASP A 115 -23.12 24.78 -8.56
N PHE A 116 -23.26 25.93 -9.23
CA PHE A 116 -23.26 25.99 -10.69
C PHE A 116 -21.98 25.43 -11.30
N ILE A 117 -20.80 25.76 -10.74
CA ILE A 117 -19.51 25.16 -11.16
C ILE A 117 -19.57 23.64 -11.04
N THR A 118 -20.05 23.14 -9.91
CA THR A 118 -20.05 21.69 -9.64
C THR A 118 -21.03 20.93 -10.52
N ALA A 119 -22.23 21.49 -10.74
CA ALA A 119 -23.29 20.84 -11.52
C ALA A 119 -22.98 20.83 -13.02
N ASP A 120 -22.59 21.98 -13.59
CA ASP A 120 -22.50 22.14 -15.03
C ASP A 120 -21.07 21.97 -15.57
N PHE A 121 -20.06 22.26 -14.75
CA PHE A 121 -18.65 22.29 -15.15
C PHE A 121 -17.74 21.40 -14.30
N GLY A 122 -18.28 20.44 -13.56
CA GLY A 122 -17.53 19.54 -12.66
C GLY A 122 -16.37 18.81 -13.33
N ARG A 123 -16.41 18.58 -14.66
CA ARG A 123 -15.30 17.98 -15.44
C ARG A 123 -14.06 18.86 -15.55
N TYR A 124 -14.22 20.19 -15.41
CA TYR A 124 -13.13 21.17 -15.44
C TYR A 124 -12.71 21.61 -14.05
N GLN A 125 -13.51 21.25 -13.02
CA GLN A 125 -13.29 21.67 -11.65
C GLN A 125 -12.01 21.06 -11.08
N ASP A 126 -11.22 21.87 -10.37
CA ASP A 126 -10.16 21.35 -9.51
C ASP A 126 -10.78 20.67 -8.28
N ARG A 127 -10.77 19.36 -8.29
CA ARG A 127 -11.28 18.55 -7.17
C ARG A 127 -10.47 18.72 -5.89
N GLN A 128 -9.23 19.23 -5.96
CA GLN A 128 -8.37 19.47 -4.79
C GLN A 128 -8.70 20.79 -4.11
N SER A 129 -9.51 21.66 -4.75
CA SER A 129 -9.88 22.93 -4.16
C SER A 129 -10.71 22.76 -2.89
N ARG A 130 -10.46 23.65 -1.96
CA ARG A 130 -11.11 23.69 -0.65
C ARG A 130 -12.58 24.05 -0.78
N ILE A 131 -13.39 23.51 0.12
CA ILE A 131 -14.81 23.83 0.23
C ILE A 131 -14.98 25.05 1.16
N SER A 132 -16.06 25.82 0.95
CA SER A 132 -16.38 26.96 1.80
C SER A 132 -16.64 26.56 3.26
N ASP A 133 -16.25 27.44 4.20
CA ASP A 133 -16.49 27.23 5.64
C ASP A 133 -18.00 27.09 5.96
N PHE A 134 -18.85 27.68 5.13
CA PHE A 134 -20.30 27.54 5.26
C PHE A 134 -20.76 26.13 4.95
N ARG A 135 -20.35 25.58 3.83
CA ARG A 135 -20.67 24.19 3.40
C ARG A 135 -20.06 23.13 4.33
N LEU A 136 -18.86 23.37 4.85
CA LEU A 136 -18.23 22.48 5.82
C LEU A 136 -19.07 22.24 7.07
N ARG A 137 -19.87 23.21 7.49
CA ARG A 137 -20.72 23.09 8.69
C ARG A 137 -21.83 22.05 8.55
N SER A 138 -22.34 21.84 7.34
CA SER A 138 -23.37 20.81 7.06
C SER A 138 -22.75 19.48 6.68
N VAL A 139 -21.72 19.49 5.84
CA VAL A 139 -21.13 18.28 5.25
C VAL A 139 -20.28 17.48 6.26
N ILE A 140 -19.49 18.14 7.11
CA ILE A 140 -18.64 17.43 8.09
C ILE A 140 -19.44 16.56 9.06
N PRO A 141 -20.50 17.04 9.72
CA PRO A 141 -21.31 16.20 10.61
C PRO A 141 -21.92 14.99 9.90
N GLU A 142 -22.42 15.19 8.68
CA GLU A 142 -23.01 14.14 7.87
C GLU A 142 -21.98 13.03 7.53
N LEU A 143 -20.81 13.44 7.02
CA LEU A 143 -19.72 12.50 6.70
C LEU A 143 -19.18 11.79 7.95
N ARG A 144 -19.08 12.49 9.08
CA ARG A 144 -18.71 11.86 10.36
C ARG A 144 -19.71 10.81 10.79
N GLN A 145 -21.00 11.07 10.59
CA GLN A 145 -22.04 10.09 10.86
C GLN A 145 -21.90 8.87 9.94
N GLN A 146 -21.63 9.07 8.65
CA GLN A 146 -21.40 7.99 7.68
C GLN A 146 -20.18 7.14 8.07
N VAL A 147 -19.06 7.78 8.41
CA VAL A 147 -17.84 7.06 8.86
C VAL A 147 -18.09 6.33 10.18
N GLY A 148 -18.81 6.93 11.12
CA GLY A 148 -19.20 6.27 12.38
C GLY A 148 -20.10 5.06 12.16
N LYS A 149 -21.07 5.17 11.26
CA LYS A 149 -21.95 4.06 10.87
C LYS A 149 -21.13 2.93 10.20
N LEU A 150 -20.26 3.27 9.25
CA LEU A 150 -19.36 2.31 8.62
C LEU A 150 -18.51 1.57 9.66
N LYS A 151 -17.90 2.28 10.61
CA LYS A 151 -17.10 1.67 11.67
C LYS A 151 -17.91 0.61 12.43
N ASN A 152 -19.13 0.93 12.87
CA ASN A 152 -20.00 0.01 13.60
C ASN A 152 -20.39 -1.21 12.73
N GLU A 153 -20.63 -1.00 11.44
CA GLU A 153 -20.95 -2.07 10.48
C GLU A 153 -19.77 -3.03 10.31
N LEU A 154 -18.54 -2.51 10.19
CA LEU A 154 -17.32 -3.33 10.10
C LEU A 154 -17.05 -4.12 11.39
N GLU A 155 -17.22 -3.49 12.56
CA GLU A 155 -17.11 -4.16 13.86
C GLU A 155 -18.14 -5.30 14.00
N THR A 156 -19.40 -5.05 13.56
CA THR A 156 -20.47 -6.05 13.58
C THR A 156 -20.20 -7.20 12.60
N ALA A 157 -19.56 -6.92 11.47
CA ALA A 157 -19.17 -7.93 10.48
C ALA A 157 -17.98 -8.79 10.94
N GLY A 158 -17.31 -8.42 12.05
CA GLY A 158 -16.17 -9.17 12.61
C GLY A 158 -14.83 -8.81 11.99
N ILE A 159 -14.74 -7.64 11.33
CA ILE A 159 -13.45 -7.12 10.82
C ILE A 159 -12.53 -6.81 12.00
N SER A 160 -11.23 -7.10 11.83
CA SER A 160 -10.24 -6.90 12.88
C SER A 160 -10.22 -5.46 13.40
N PRO A 161 -10.11 -5.26 14.74
CA PRO A 161 -10.11 -3.91 15.32
C PRO A 161 -9.00 -3.01 14.78
N GLY A 162 -7.84 -3.58 14.43
CA GLY A 162 -6.73 -2.85 13.82
C GLY A 162 -7.11 -2.24 12.47
N LEU A 163 -7.69 -3.05 11.58
CA LEU A 163 -8.10 -2.62 10.25
C LEU A 163 -9.26 -1.61 10.32
N THR A 164 -10.27 -1.90 11.15
CA THR A 164 -11.40 -0.97 11.39
C THR A 164 -10.92 0.37 11.95
N GLY A 165 -9.97 0.35 12.89
CA GLY A 165 -9.37 1.55 13.46
C GLY A 165 -8.60 2.38 12.42
N MET A 166 -7.83 1.75 11.55
CA MET A 166 -7.11 2.43 10.48
C MET A 166 -8.04 3.08 9.46
N ILE A 167 -9.08 2.37 9.03
CA ILE A 167 -10.10 2.91 8.11
C ILE A 167 -10.75 4.14 8.72
N ALA A 168 -11.24 4.03 9.96
CA ALA A 168 -11.91 5.13 10.65
C ALA A 168 -10.96 6.32 10.86
N ALA A 169 -9.69 6.10 11.22
CA ALA A 169 -8.69 7.15 11.39
C ALA A 169 -8.33 7.81 10.06
N GLY A 170 -8.10 7.05 8.99
CA GLY A 170 -7.77 7.56 7.68
C GLY A 170 -8.87 8.42 7.10
N LEU A 171 -10.12 7.94 7.09
CA LEU A 171 -11.28 8.70 6.64
C LEU A 171 -11.54 9.91 7.55
N GLY A 172 -11.42 9.74 8.88
CA GLY A 172 -11.57 10.82 9.86
C GLY A 172 -10.55 11.95 9.69
N ASN A 173 -9.33 11.63 9.25
CA ASN A 173 -8.30 12.63 8.98
C ASN A 173 -8.66 13.53 7.79
N LEU A 174 -9.34 13.00 6.76
CA LEU A 174 -9.84 13.79 5.65
C LEU A 174 -10.93 14.80 6.09
N LEU A 175 -11.69 14.48 7.15
CA LEU A 175 -12.78 15.32 7.65
C LEU A 175 -12.29 16.47 8.56
N LYS A 176 -11.00 16.80 8.51
CA LYS A 176 -10.42 17.94 9.22
C LYS A 176 -10.63 19.22 8.39
N LYS A 177 -10.14 20.34 8.94
CA LYS A 177 -10.41 21.72 8.52
C LYS A 177 -10.21 22.03 7.02
N ASP A 178 -9.39 21.27 6.30
CA ASP A 178 -9.05 21.52 4.90
C ASP A 178 -9.69 20.51 3.93
N LEU A 179 -10.94 20.12 4.22
CA LEU A 179 -11.69 19.21 3.38
C LEU A 179 -11.90 19.80 1.98
N SER A 180 -11.50 19.03 0.97
CA SER A 180 -11.68 19.38 -0.44
C SER A 180 -12.92 18.68 -1.04
N VAL A 181 -13.33 19.12 -2.22
CA VAL A 181 -14.37 18.43 -3.02
C VAL A 181 -13.99 16.97 -3.25
N TYR A 182 -12.71 16.72 -3.53
CA TYR A 182 -12.16 15.38 -3.67
C TYR A 182 -12.30 14.55 -2.39
N GLY A 183 -11.98 15.14 -1.23
CA GLY A 183 -12.08 14.43 0.05
C GLY A 183 -13.50 13.97 0.35
N ILE A 184 -14.53 14.80 0.05
CA ILE A 184 -15.94 14.39 0.15
C ILE A 184 -16.21 13.19 -0.75
N SER A 185 -15.84 13.31 -2.04
CA SER A 185 -16.06 12.25 -3.04
C SER A 185 -15.37 10.94 -2.63
N TYR A 186 -14.15 11.01 -2.08
CA TYR A 186 -13.42 9.84 -1.61
C TYR A 186 -14.14 9.14 -0.46
N VAL A 187 -14.52 9.89 0.60
CA VAL A 187 -15.20 9.31 1.76
C VAL A 187 -16.53 8.68 1.35
N THR A 188 -17.33 9.40 0.55
CA THR A 188 -18.64 8.92 0.08
C THR A 188 -18.51 7.65 -0.75
N GLU A 189 -17.57 7.61 -1.70
CA GLU A 189 -17.35 6.44 -2.55
C GLU A 189 -16.80 5.26 -1.74
N PHE A 190 -15.88 5.50 -0.81
CA PHE A 190 -15.35 4.46 0.07
C PHE A 190 -16.48 3.82 0.89
N CYS A 191 -17.30 4.62 1.55
CA CYS A 191 -18.46 4.13 2.32
C CYS A 191 -19.47 3.38 1.42
N SER A 192 -19.74 3.90 0.22
CA SER A 192 -20.64 3.25 -0.75
C SER A 192 -20.13 1.87 -1.18
N ARG A 193 -18.83 1.73 -1.44
CA ARG A 193 -18.22 0.46 -1.85
C ARG A 193 -18.19 -0.55 -0.70
N CYS A 194 -17.86 -0.12 0.50
CA CYS A 194 -17.98 -0.97 1.69
C CYS A 194 -19.40 -1.50 1.86
N GLY A 195 -20.42 -0.65 1.72
CA GLY A 195 -21.83 -1.05 1.83
C GLY A 195 -22.31 -2.02 0.74
N LYS A 196 -21.58 -2.17 -0.38
CA LYS A 196 -21.87 -3.16 -1.43
C LYS A 196 -21.25 -4.53 -1.15
N LEU A 197 -20.31 -4.64 -0.21
CA LEU A 197 -19.72 -5.91 0.17
C LEU A 197 -20.70 -6.72 1.01
N THR A 198 -20.97 -7.94 0.59
CA THR A 198 -21.85 -8.86 1.33
C THR A 198 -21.00 -9.66 2.31
N ARG A 199 -21.13 -9.38 3.62
CA ARG A 199 -20.34 -10.00 4.71
C ARG A 199 -18.82 -9.84 4.47
N PRO A 200 -18.30 -8.60 4.50
CA PRO A 200 -16.88 -8.38 4.28
C PRO A 200 -16.02 -9.12 5.31
N ASP A 201 -14.88 -9.61 4.85
CA ASP A 201 -13.79 -10.12 5.67
C ASP A 201 -12.56 -9.19 5.56
N ASP A 202 -11.54 -9.45 6.38
CA ASP A 202 -10.31 -8.65 6.37
C ASP A 202 -9.62 -8.65 4.99
N VAL A 203 -9.71 -9.74 4.24
CA VAL A 203 -9.10 -9.86 2.91
C VAL A 203 -9.80 -8.95 1.90
N GLN A 204 -11.14 -8.96 1.88
CA GLN A 204 -11.94 -8.11 1.01
C GLN A 204 -11.76 -6.63 1.35
N MET A 205 -11.67 -6.29 2.64
CA MET A 205 -11.40 -4.93 3.09
C MET A 205 -10.01 -4.46 2.68
N ASP A 206 -8.99 -5.29 2.83
CA ASP A 206 -7.64 -5.05 2.32
C ASP A 206 -7.64 -4.79 0.81
N GLU A 207 -8.34 -5.61 0.06
CA GLU A 207 -8.46 -5.46 -1.40
C GLU A 207 -9.15 -4.16 -1.80
N LEU A 208 -10.19 -3.78 -1.08
CA LEU A 208 -10.87 -2.50 -1.28
C LEU A 208 -9.92 -1.33 -0.97
N MET A 209 -9.21 -1.36 0.16
CA MET A 209 -8.27 -0.31 0.55
C MET A 209 -7.14 -0.15 -0.50
N VAL A 210 -6.57 -1.25 -0.97
CA VAL A 210 -5.56 -1.22 -2.04
C VAL A 210 -6.15 -0.68 -3.33
N SER A 211 -7.35 -1.12 -3.74
CA SER A 211 -7.98 -0.69 -5.00
C SER A 211 -8.33 0.80 -5.01
N MET A 212 -8.65 1.38 -3.85
CA MET A 212 -8.96 2.81 -3.67
C MET A 212 -7.73 3.65 -3.29
N ASP A 213 -6.54 3.07 -3.41
CA ASP A 213 -5.26 3.74 -3.07
C ASP A 213 -5.30 4.40 -1.68
N PHE A 214 -5.61 3.58 -0.65
CA PHE A 214 -5.63 4.01 0.75
C PHE A 214 -4.20 4.17 1.26
N ASN A 215 -3.52 5.21 0.77
CA ASN A 215 -2.09 5.47 0.97
C ASN A 215 -1.76 6.10 2.33
N GLN A 216 -2.32 5.53 3.40
CA GLN A 216 -1.98 5.89 4.77
C GLN A 216 -0.69 5.17 5.18
N PRO A 217 0.31 5.87 5.78
CA PRO A 217 1.58 5.25 6.17
C PRO A 217 1.43 4.01 7.07
N ASP A 218 0.52 4.05 8.04
CA ASP A 218 0.28 2.91 8.95
C ASP A 218 -0.19 1.67 8.20
N PHE A 219 -1.04 1.83 7.16
CA PHE A 219 -1.50 0.71 6.35
C PHE A 219 -0.38 0.14 5.47
N TYR A 220 0.45 1.00 4.89
CA TYR A 220 1.64 0.58 4.17
C TYR A 220 2.61 -0.22 5.06
N LEU A 221 2.92 0.29 6.25
CA LEU A 221 3.79 -0.40 7.20
C LEU A 221 3.21 -1.74 7.67
N GLN A 222 1.89 -1.82 7.87
CA GLN A 222 1.24 -3.09 8.18
C GLN A 222 1.42 -4.10 7.05
N LYS A 223 1.25 -3.70 5.79
CA LYS A 223 1.43 -4.60 4.63
C LYS A 223 2.86 -5.11 4.51
N ILE A 224 3.84 -4.26 4.79
CA ILE A 224 5.25 -4.68 4.85
C ILE A 224 5.45 -5.69 5.99
N ALA A 225 4.99 -5.39 7.19
CA ALA A 225 5.16 -6.27 8.34
C ALA A 225 4.50 -7.65 8.15
N GLU A 226 3.29 -7.69 7.55
CA GLU A 226 2.61 -8.94 7.17
C GLU A 226 3.43 -9.75 6.15
N THR A 227 4.00 -9.08 5.16
CA THR A 227 4.82 -9.72 4.13
C THR A 227 6.13 -10.24 4.70
N ASP A 228 6.82 -9.44 5.51
CA ASP A 228 8.07 -9.83 6.16
C ASP A 228 7.86 -10.98 7.16
N GLY A 229 6.74 -10.97 7.90
CA GLY A 229 6.37 -12.09 8.77
C GLY A 229 6.21 -13.40 7.99
N ARG A 230 5.48 -13.37 6.86
CA ARG A 230 5.33 -14.56 6.01
C ARG A 230 6.65 -15.02 5.40
N LEU A 231 7.52 -14.08 5.01
CA LEU A 231 8.86 -14.42 4.49
C LEU A 231 9.73 -15.06 5.57
N TYR A 232 9.60 -14.62 6.83
CA TYR A 232 10.35 -15.20 7.94
C TYR A 232 9.98 -16.67 8.19
N ASP A 233 8.72 -17.04 7.98
CA ASP A 233 8.23 -18.41 8.12
C ASP A 233 8.67 -19.34 6.97
N ILE A 234 9.19 -18.79 5.86
CA ILE A 234 9.69 -19.55 4.71
C ILE A 234 11.19 -19.82 4.88
N ASN A 235 11.56 -21.07 5.07
CA ASN A 235 12.96 -21.45 5.35
C ASN A 235 13.91 -21.35 4.15
N GLY A 236 13.41 -21.53 2.94
CA GLY A 236 14.23 -21.55 1.72
C GLY A 236 14.28 -20.21 1.02
N LEU A 237 15.49 -19.74 0.64
CA LEU A 237 15.63 -18.48 -0.10
C LEU A 237 14.97 -18.51 -1.49
N HIS A 238 14.93 -19.68 -2.15
CA HIS A 238 14.25 -19.81 -3.43
C HIS A 238 12.74 -19.65 -3.27
N GLU A 239 12.18 -20.28 -2.27
CA GLU A 239 10.75 -20.17 -1.92
C GLU A 239 10.40 -18.75 -1.48
N GLN A 240 11.32 -18.04 -0.81
CA GLN A 240 11.13 -16.62 -0.48
C GLN A 240 11.08 -15.74 -1.75
N VAL A 241 11.98 -15.99 -2.72
CA VAL A 241 11.95 -15.28 -4.02
C VAL A 241 10.65 -15.58 -4.76
N GLU A 242 10.24 -16.84 -4.84
CA GLU A 242 9.00 -17.26 -5.48
C GLU A 242 7.79 -16.58 -4.83
N PHE A 243 7.73 -16.52 -3.50
CA PHE A 243 6.68 -15.82 -2.76
C PHE A 243 6.62 -14.34 -3.14
N VAL A 244 7.77 -13.64 -3.15
CA VAL A 244 7.83 -12.21 -3.52
C VAL A 244 7.36 -11.98 -4.96
N LEU A 245 7.79 -12.83 -5.90
CA LEU A 245 7.36 -12.79 -7.30
C LEU A 245 5.84 -12.98 -7.43
N MET A 246 5.27 -13.94 -6.70
CA MET A 246 3.81 -14.16 -6.67
C MET A 246 3.06 -12.95 -6.11
N GLN A 247 3.56 -12.31 -5.04
CA GLN A 247 2.92 -11.10 -4.51
C GLN A 247 2.99 -9.93 -5.50
N LYS A 248 4.13 -9.75 -6.16
CA LYS A 248 4.33 -8.75 -7.21
C LYS A 248 3.38 -8.97 -8.39
N GLU A 249 3.24 -10.19 -8.87
CA GLU A 249 2.29 -10.55 -9.93
C GLU A 249 0.83 -10.32 -9.50
N LYS A 250 0.48 -10.72 -8.27
CA LYS A 250 -0.85 -10.47 -7.70
C LYS A 250 -1.17 -8.98 -7.66
N MET A 251 -0.19 -8.15 -7.31
CA MET A 251 -0.35 -6.69 -7.36
C MET A 251 -0.59 -6.16 -8.78
N LEU A 252 0.21 -6.62 -9.75
CA LEU A 252 0.07 -6.18 -11.15
C LEU A 252 -1.30 -6.56 -11.75
N ARG A 253 -1.89 -7.65 -11.29
CA ARG A 253 -3.24 -8.07 -11.71
C ARG A 253 -4.36 -7.27 -11.03
N LYS A 254 -4.08 -6.61 -9.89
CA LYS A 254 -5.09 -5.79 -9.20
C LYS A 254 -5.37 -4.53 -10.00
N GLN A 255 -6.62 -4.38 -10.38
CA GLN A 255 -7.08 -3.18 -11.06
C GLN A 255 -7.25 -2.06 -10.05
N MET A 256 -6.39 -1.04 -10.15
CA MET A 256 -6.58 0.20 -9.39
C MET A 256 -7.78 0.97 -9.92
N LEU A 257 -8.59 1.50 -9.02
CA LEU A 257 -9.66 2.41 -9.39
C LEU A 257 -9.06 3.76 -9.75
N SER A 258 -9.05 4.07 -11.05
CA SER A 258 -8.47 5.33 -11.52
C SER A 258 -9.17 6.53 -10.87
N GLY A 259 -8.39 7.48 -10.38
CA GLY A 259 -8.88 8.74 -9.84
C GLY A 259 -9.19 8.75 -8.34
N TYR A 260 -8.96 7.65 -7.62
CA TYR A 260 -9.08 7.61 -6.15
C TYR A 260 -7.71 7.44 -5.50
N ARG A 261 -7.47 8.23 -4.45
CA ARG A 261 -6.30 8.15 -3.56
C ARG A 261 -6.63 8.87 -2.26
N LEU A 262 -6.40 8.25 -1.09
CA LEU A 262 -6.75 8.86 0.19
C LEU A 262 -6.05 10.21 0.39
N HIS A 263 -4.75 10.26 0.16
CA HIS A 263 -3.92 11.47 0.25
C HIS A 263 -3.28 11.78 -1.11
N PRO A 264 -3.90 12.62 -1.96
CA PRO A 264 -3.41 12.89 -3.32
C PRO A 264 -1.99 13.47 -3.40
N ARG A 265 -1.52 14.11 -2.32
CA ARG A 265 -0.17 14.70 -2.21
C ARG A 265 0.91 13.69 -1.81
N LEU A 266 0.53 12.54 -1.30
CA LEU A 266 1.45 11.46 -0.95
C LEU A 266 1.62 10.50 -2.14
N PRO A 267 2.71 9.72 -2.18
CA PRO A 267 2.87 8.65 -3.16
C PRO A 267 1.69 7.68 -3.14
N SER A 268 1.49 6.96 -4.25
CA SER A 268 0.50 5.90 -4.32
C SER A 268 0.95 4.71 -3.49
N LEU A 269 0.03 4.16 -2.68
CA LEU A 269 0.24 2.91 -1.97
C LEU A 269 0.70 1.79 -2.92
N TRP A 270 0.13 1.75 -4.12
CA TRP A 270 0.50 0.77 -5.13
C TRP A 270 1.96 0.92 -5.56
N ASN A 271 2.42 2.16 -5.81
CA ASN A 271 3.79 2.43 -6.20
C ASN A 271 4.76 2.05 -5.07
N ASP A 272 4.44 2.43 -3.83
CA ASP A 272 5.28 2.16 -2.67
C ASP A 272 5.39 0.65 -2.39
N LEU A 273 4.27 -0.09 -2.46
CA LEU A 273 4.28 -1.55 -2.32
C LEU A 273 5.01 -2.23 -3.48
N HIS A 274 4.82 -1.76 -4.71
CA HIS A 274 5.53 -2.29 -5.88
C HIS A 274 7.05 -2.09 -5.72
N GLN A 275 7.47 -0.90 -5.32
CA GLN A 275 8.88 -0.60 -5.07
C GLN A 275 9.45 -1.50 -3.96
N TYR A 276 8.72 -1.67 -2.86
CA TYR A 276 9.11 -2.60 -1.79
C TYR A 276 9.34 -4.02 -2.31
N PHE A 277 8.43 -4.56 -3.13
CA PHE A 277 8.60 -5.91 -3.68
C PHE A 277 9.79 -6.01 -4.64
N VAL A 278 10.05 -4.97 -5.45
CA VAL A 278 11.23 -4.92 -6.33
C VAL A 278 12.52 -4.94 -5.51
N GLU A 279 12.62 -4.11 -4.48
CA GLU A 279 13.79 -4.05 -3.60
C GLU A 279 14.00 -5.36 -2.82
N LYS A 280 12.90 -5.98 -2.36
CA LYS A 280 12.94 -7.25 -1.65
C LYS A 280 13.41 -8.41 -2.53
N GLU A 281 12.91 -8.47 -3.78
CA GLU A 281 13.36 -9.43 -4.80
C GLU A 281 14.87 -9.30 -5.03
N GLN A 282 15.35 -8.09 -5.29
CA GLN A 282 16.77 -7.81 -5.51
C GLN A 282 17.64 -8.21 -4.31
N ALA A 283 17.18 -7.93 -3.09
CA ALA A 283 17.89 -8.30 -1.86
C ALA A 283 17.98 -9.82 -1.70
N LEU A 284 16.89 -10.55 -1.95
CA LEU A 284 16.87 -12.01 -1.87
C LEU A 284 17.73 -12.66 -2.96
N GLU A 285 17.71 -12.14 -4.19
CA GLU A 285 18.58 -12.60 -5.27
C GLU A 285 20.07 -12.38 -4.96
N ALA A 286 20.40 -11.21 -4.39
CA ALA A 286 21.77 -10.94 -3.92
C ALA A 286 22.21 -11.91 -2.83
N MET A 287 21.33 -12.25 -1.87
CA MET A 287 21.60 -13.26 -0.85
C MET A 287 21.82 -14.64 -1.47
N LEU A 288 21.01 -15.02 -2.47
CA LEU A 288 21.20 -16.28 -3.22
C LEU A 288 22.55 -16.32 -3.94
N ALA A 289 22.92 -15.23 -4.60
CA ALA A 289 24.21 -15.12 -5.28
C ALA A 289 25.39 -15.24 -4.30
N LEU A 290 25.32 -14.57 -3.14
CA LEU A 290 26.32 -14.68 -2.08
C LEU A 290 26.43 -16.11 -1.52
N ARG A 291 25.32 -16.81 -1.28
CA ARG A 291 25.36 -18.21 -0.82
C ARG A 291 25.95 -19.14 -1.87
N ARG A 292 25.65 -18.93 -3.16
CA ARG A 292 26.25 -19.68 -4.27
C ARG A 292 27.77 -19.45 -4.35
N ALA A 293 28.21 -18.19 -4.21
CA ALA A 293 29.62 -17.84 -4.17
C ALA A 293 30.32 -18.49 -2.97
N ALA A 294 29.77 -18.42 -1.77
CA ALA A 294 30.31 -19.04 -0.58
C ALA A 294 30.45 -20.59 -0.71
N LEU A 295 29.44 -21.24 -1.31
CA LEU A 295 29.49 -22.67 -1.58
C LEU A 295 30.60 -23.02 -2.59
N LYS A 296 30.78 -22.19 -3.63
CA LYS A 296 31.84 -22.36 -4.62
C LYS A 296 33.24 -22.17 -4.00
N ASP A 297 33.40 -21.17 -3.15
CA ASP A 297 34.65 -20.91 -2.43
C ASP A 297 34.98 -22.07 -1.45
N GLN A 298 33.96 -22.60 -0.76
CA GLN A 298 34.09 -23.79 0.06
C GLN A 298 34.52 -25.02 -0.76
N GLN A 299 33.92 -25.22 -1.92
CA GLN A 299 34.30 -26.32 -2.82
C GLN A 299 35.72 -26.14 -3.33
N SER A 300 36.11 -24.95 -3.73
CA SER A 300 37.48 -24.66 -4.21
C SER A 300 38.51 -24.78 -3.10
N SER A 301 38.21 -24.41 -1.85
CA SER A 301 39.13 -24.61 -0.72
C SER A 301 39.21 -26.05 -0.26
N GLN A 302 38.20 -26.90 -0.53
CA GLN A 302 38.15 -28.32 -0.18
C GLN A 302 38.71 -29.23 -1.26
N GLU A 303 38.96 -28.77 -2.49
CA GLU A 303 39.63 -29.59 -3.53
C GLU A 303 41.00 -30.15 -3.09
N SER A 304 41.66 -29.48 -2.15
CA SER A 304 42.91 -29.95 -1.55
C SER A 304 42.79 -31.14 -0.58
N PHE A 305 41.56 -31.46 -0.14
CA PHE A 305 41.30 -32.52 0.86
C PHE A 305 40.27 -33.56 0.39
N ARG A 306 40.12 -33.74 -0.93
CA ARG A 306 39.21 -34.76 -1.45
C ARG A 306 39.96 -36.08 -1.67
N VAL A 307 39.35 -37.16 -1.23
CA VAL A 307 39.90 -38.51 -1.36
C VAL A 307 39.30 -39.19 -2.58
N LEU A 308 40.18 -39.67 -3.47
CA LEU A 308 39.75 -40.53 -4.57
C LEU A 308 39.31 -41.87 -4.00
N SER A 309 38.07 -42.25 -4.24
CA SER A 309 37.57 -43.60 -3.95
C SER A 309 37.54 -44.44 -5.23
N LEU A 310 38.10 -45.64 -5.17
CA LEU A 310 37.97 -46.61 -6.25
C LEU A 310 36.58 -47.24 -6.32
N LEU A 311 35.75 -47.04 -5.29
CA LEU A 311 34.36 -47.48 -5.29
C LEU A 311 33.56 -46.62 -6.26
N THR A 312 32.62 -47.23 -6.95
CA THR A 312 31.63 -46.45 -7.71
C THR A 312 30.67 -45.70 -6.78
N VAL A 313 29.99 -44.65 -7.28
CA VAL A 313 29.05 -43.88 -6.45
C VAL A 313 27.99 -44.74 -5.73
N PRO A 314 27.37 -45.77 -6.37
CA PRO A 314 26.46 -46.67 -5.66
C PRO A 314 27.16 -47.51 -4.56
N GLN A 315 28.38 -48.03 -4.83
CA GLN A 315 29.15 -48.80 -3.84
C GLN A 315 29.57 -47.89 -2.66
N LEU A 316 30.02 -46.67 -2.93
CA LEU A 316 30.38 -45.71 -1.90
C LEU A 316 29.15 -45.36 -1.02
N ALA A 317 28.01 -45.12 -1.64
CA ALA A 317 26.74 -44.85 -0.93
C ALA A 317 26.34 -46.02 -0.02
N LEU A 318 26.41 -47.25 -0.53
CA LEU A 318 26.14 -48.49 0.23
C LEU A 318 27.14 -48.69 1.37
N PHE A 319 28.44 -48.43 1.12
CA PHE A 319 29.51 -48.56 2.12
C PHE A 319 29.24 -47.67 3.34
N PHE A 320 28.92 -46.39 3.13
CA PHE A 320 28.56 -45.49 4.25
C PHE A 320 27.20 -45.85 4.90
N ARG A 321 26.27 -46.37 4.12
CA ARG A 321 25.01 -46.88 4.64
C ARG A 321 25.21 -48.06 5.62
N ILE A 322 26.06 -49.01 5.27
CA ILE A 322 26.39 -50.14 6.13
C ILE A 322 26.99 -49.66 7.46
N GLN A 323 27.89 -48.68 7.42
CA GLN A 323 28.49 -48.12 8.64
C GLN A 323 27.44 -47.45 9.54
N LEU A 324 26.46 -46.74 8.97
CA LEU A 324 25.34 -46.19 9.71
C LEU A 324 24.44 -47.27 10.33
N GLU A 325 24.10 -48.32 9.56
CA GLU A 325 23.26 -49.42 10.04
C GLU A 325 23.93 -50.28 11.11
N LYS A 326 25.29 -50.37 11.05
CA LYS A 326 26.10 -51.11 12.05
C LYS A 326 26.48 -50.24 13.26
N GLY A 327 26.03 -48.96 13.31
CA GLY A 327 26.32 -48.07 14.42
C GLY A 327 27.80 -47.61 14.50
N ILE A 328 28.58 -47.77 13.43
CA ILE A 328 29.95 -47.25 13.35
C ILE A 328 29.92 -45.73 13.25
N LEU A 329 28.93 -45.21 12.49
CA LEU A 329 28.63 -43.77 12.42
C LEU A 329 27.32 -43.51 13.12
N ILE A 330 27.21 -42.33 13.80
CA ILE A 330 26.01 -41.93 14.54
C ILE A 330 24.91 -41.55 13.58
N LYS A 331 23.68 -42.03 13.82
CA LYS A 331 22.53 -41.98 12.91
C LYS A 331 21.66 -40.70 13.00
N GLU A 332 22.01 -39.76 13.85
CA GLU A 332 21.12 -38.61 14.14
C GLU A 332 20.78 -37.79 12.88
N HIS A 333 21.68 -37.66 11.94
CA HIS A 333 21.47 -36.88 10.71
C HIS A 333 22.07 -37.60 9.47
N ILE A 334 21.36 -38.60 8.95
CA ILE A 334 21.77 -39.35 7.75
C ILE A 334 22.15 -38.41 6.58
N HIS A 335 21.42 -37.34 6.42
CA HIS A 335 21.66 -36.33 5.38
C HIS A 335 23.04 -35.68 5.52
N ASP A 336 23.48 -35.39 6.73
CA ASP A 336 24.76 -34.73 7.01
C ASP A 336 25.94 -35.65 6.68
N VAL A 337 25.81 -36.95 6.92
CA VAL A 337 26.83 -37.95 6.54
C VAL A 337 26.98 -37.99 5.02
N PHE A 338 25.88 -38.03 4.27
CA PHE A 338 25.96 -38.02 2.80
C PHE A 338 26.41 -36.66 2.24
N ASN A 339 26.13 -35.56 2.91
CA ASN A 339 26.72 -34.26 2.58
C ASN A 339 28.23 -34.26 2.78
N PHE A 340 28.72 -34.79 3.91
CA PHE A 340 30.15 -34.93 4.18
C PHE A 340 30.81 -35.79 3.12
N VAL A 341 30.23 -36.95 2.79
CA VAL A 341 30.78 -37.84 1.76
C VAL A 341 30.83 -37.16 0.39
N ALA A 342 29.78 -36.46 0.02
CA ALA A 342 29.71 -35.72 -1.25
C ALA A 342 30.79 -34.63 -1.33
N MET A 343 31.12 -33.98 -0.22
CA MET A 343 32.13 -32.94 -0.15
C MET A 343 33.56 -33.47 -0.18
N HIS A 344 33.83 -34.63 0.51
CA HIS A 344 35.19 -35.11 0.74
C HIS A 344 35.61 -36.30 -0.12
N PHE A 345 34.71 -36.88 -0.91
CA PHE A 345 35.03 -38.04 -1.77
C PHE A 345 34.67 -37.74 -3.22
N TYR A 346 35.47 -38.30 -4.12
CA TYR A 346 35.16 -38.35 -5.54
C TYR A 346 35.55 -39.75 -6.08
N THR A 347 35.03 -40.12 -7.25
CA THR A 347 35.32 -41.40 -7.89
C THR A 347 35.97 -41.13 -9.25
N GLU A 348 36.66 -42.15 -9.83
CA GLU A 348 37.27 -42.03 -11.15
C GLU A 348 36.33 -41.52 -12.23
N LYS A 349 35.04 -41.90 -12.13
CA LYS A 349 34.01 -41.53 -13.12
C LYS A 349 33.20 -40.29 -12.76
N THR A 350 33.26 -39.84 -11.50
CA THR A 350 32.41 -38.74 -11.01
C THR A 350 33.22 -37.86 -10.08
N LEU A 351 33.65 -36.71 -10.59
CA LEU A 351 34.43 -35.73 -9.83
C LEU A 351 33.57 -35.01 -8.76
N PHE A 352 32.30 -34.78 -9.04
CA PHE A 352 31.37 -34.13 -8.10
C PHE A 352 30.16 -35.03 -7.88
N ILE A 353 30.02 -35.49 -6.64
CA ILE A 353 28.95 -36.39 -6.22
C ILE A 353 27.90 -35.52 -5.47
N SER A 354 26.60 -35.64 -5.80
CA SER A 354 25.56 -34.95 -5.02
C SER A 354 25.11 -35.83 -3.84
N SER A 355 24.88 -35.19 -2.69
CA SER A 355 24.38 -35.87 -1.47
C SER A 355 23.06 -36.58 -1.71
N GLY A 356 22.14 -35.94 -2.46
CA GLY A 356 20.84 -36.52 -2.82
C GLY A 356 20.99 -37.79 -3.70
N SER A 357 22.02 -37.84 -4.59
CA SER A 357 22.32 -39.04 -5.38
C SER A 357 22.85 -40.16 -4.50
N LEU A 358 23.75 -39.84 -3.55
CA LEU A 358 24.27 -40.83 -2.58
C LEU A 358 23.15 -41.40 -1.72
N GLN A 359 22.29 -40.53 -1.16
CA GLN A 359 21.18 -40.97 -0.32
C GLN A 359 20.24 -41.92 -1.07
N ARG A 360 19.83 -41.58 -2.29
CA ARG A 360 18.99 -42.43 -3.11
C ARG A 360 19.66 -43.77 -3.43
N LYS A 361 20.91 -43.74 -3.87
CA LYS A 361 21.67 -44.94 -4.21
C LYS A 361 22.07 -45.79 -3.01
N SER A 362 21.96 -45.27 -1.78
CA SER A 362 22.17 -46.04 -0.56
C SER A 362 20.98 -46.92 -0.18
N THR A 363 19.77 -46.56 -0.68
CA THR A 363 18.53 -47.29 -0.41
C THR A 363 18.06 -48.16 -1.58
N ASP A 364 18.31 -47.71 -2.79
CA ASP A 364 17.96 -48.41 -4.03
C ASP A 364 19.27 -49.04 -4.63
N VAL A 365 19.63 -50.20 -4.14
CA VAL A 365 20.88 -50.90 -4.46
C VAL A 365 20.59 -52.18 -5.25
N ASP A 366 21.17 -52.29 -6.42
CA ASP A 366 21.14 -53.52 -7.22
C ASP A 366 22.07 -54.61 -6.67
N PHE A 367 21.72 -55.89 -6.90
CA PHE A 367 22.48 -57.04 -6.42
C PHE A 367 23.95 -57.03 -6.90
N PRO A 368 24.28 -56.72 -8.16
CA PRO A 368 25.67 -56.62 -8.62
C PRO A 368 26.50 -55.59 -7.86
N THR A 369 25.92 -54.45 -7.48
CA THR A 369 26.61 -53.44 -6.67
C THR A 369 26.90 -53.96 -5.25
N ALA A 370 25.91 -54.61 -4.64
CA ALA A 370 26.06 -55.21 -3.31
C ALA A 370 27.12 -56.34 -3.32
N LEU A 371 27.16 -57.20 -4.35
CA LEU A 371 28.11 -58.27 -4.49
C LEU A 371 29.55 -57.72 -4.60
N LYS A 372 29.78 -56.73 -5.45
CA LYS A 372 31.11 -56.11 -5.61
C LYS A 372 31.60 -55.44 -4.32
N LEU A 373 30.71 -54.82 -3.57
CA LEU A 373 31.06 -54.24 -2.27
C LEU A 373 31.36 -55.31 -1.24
N TRP A 374 30.59 -56.42 -1.26
CA TRP A 374 30.87 -57.60 -0.41
C TRP A 374 32.28 -58.19 -0.65
N ASP A 375 32.70 -58.35 -1.93
CA ASP A 375 34.03 -58.77 -2.30
C ASP A 375 35.11 -57.83 -1.75
N THR A 376 34.88 -56.50 -1.83
CA THR A 376 35.81 -55.52 -1.29
C THR A 376 35.88 -55.58 0.25
N LEU A 377 34.80 -55.76 0.95
CA LEU A 377 34.75 -55.89 2.40
C LEU A 377 35.37 -57.21 2.86
N SER A 378 35.21 -58.31 2.09
CA SER A 378 35.88 -59.61 2.32
C SER A 378 37.41 -59.49 2.20
N GLY A 379 37.90 -58.78 1.19
CA GLY A 379 39.29 -58.45 1.08
C GLY A 379 39.88 -57.64 2.24
N MET A 380 39.06 -56.70 2.80
CA MET A 380 39.46 -55.99 4.03
C MET A 380 39.54 -56.90 5.25
N MET A 381 38.65 -57.89 5.35
CA MET A 381 38.69 -58.89 6.42
C MET A 381 39.89 -59.83 6.27
N GLU A 382 40.21 -60.25 5.05
CA GLU A 382 41.40 -61.07 4.74
C GLU A 382 42.69 -60.33 5.10
N TRP A 383 42.75 -59.02 4.74
CA TRP A 383 43.93 -58.21 5.09
C TRP A 383 44.11 -58.08 6.62
N LEU A 384 43.01 -57.94 7.41
CA LEU A 384 43.07 -57.93 8.88
C LEU A 384 43.56 -59.26 9.42
N ASP A 385 43.10 -60.34 8.83
CA ASP A 385 43.49 -61.68 9.27
C ASP A 385 44.98 -61.97 8.96
N GLU A 386 45.45 -61.59 7.79
CA GLU A 386 46.85 -61.71 7.39
C GLU A 386 47.83 -60.91 8.27
N HIS A 387 47.46 -59.70 8.65
CA HIS A 387 48.35 -58.81 9.39
C HIS A 387 48.24 -58.94 10.91
N PHE A 388 47.06 -59.33 11.42
CA PHE A 388 46.78 -59.43 12.85
C PHE A 388 46.35 -60.82 13.32
N SER A 389 46.29 -61.81 12.41
CA SER A 389 45.95 -63.26 12.71
C SER A 389 44.61 -63.35 13.52
N VAL A 390 43.63 -62.55 13.19
CA VAL A 390 42.39 -62.36 13.97
C VAL A 390 41.62 -63.68 14.11
N ARG A 391 41.58 -64.53 13.09
CA ARG A 391 40.89 -65.83 13.13
C ARG A 391 41.52 -66.81 14.11
N ASN A 392 42.83 -66.70 14.38
CA ASN A 392 43.52 -67.54 15.31
C ASN A 392 43.43 -67.12 16.76
N TYR A 393 42.83 -65.93 17.01
CA TYR A 393 42.59 -65.39 18.36
C TYR A 393 41.36 -66.09 18.95
N GLN A 394 41.54 -67.09 19.79
CA GLN A 394 40.52 -67.73 20.56
C GLN A 394 39.94 -66.65 21.49
N ARG A 395 38.68 -66.30 21.31
CA ARG A 395 37.96 -65.44 22.27
C ARG A 395 37.89 -66.17 23.58
N SER A 396 38.80 -65.88 24.52
CA SER A 396 38.59 -66.16 25.94
C SER A 396 37.35 -65.49 26.39
N VAL A 397 36.30 -66.23 26.71
CA VAL A 397 35.03 -65.77 27.24
C VAL A 397 35.24 -65.27 28.64
#